data_58995894694929f6415607c4916b94f1
#
_entry.id   58995894694929f6415607c4916b94f1
#
_cell.length_a   1.000
_cell.length_b   1.000
_cell.length_c   1.000
_cell.angle_alpha   90.00
_cell.angle_beta   90.00
_cell.angle_gamma   90.00
#
_symmetry.space_group_name_H-M   'P 1'
#
loop_
_entity.id
_entity.type
_entity.pdbx_description
1 polymer ?
#
loop_
_entity_poly.entity_id
_entity_poly.type
_entity_poly.pdbx_seq_one_letter_code
_entity_poly.pdbx_strand_id
1 'polypeptide(L)'
;MLRSGDRALEVGTGSGYQSAYLANLTDKVWSIEIIKPLAERTRRLYDSLIERGYDEYKSITTRHADGYNGWEQEAPFDKVIVTCAIDHIPPPLLQQMKPNGIMVIPVGPPGAQHALKVTKQQAADGSISIARSDIYHGGRVSFVPFTRLEGDLIKGAPSASDWRL
;
A
#
# COMPACT_ATOMS: atom_id res chain seq x y z
N MET A 1 -6.26 -3.65 -13.42
CA MET A 1 -7.24 -2.63 -13.00
C MET A 1 -7.90 -3.12 -11.72
N LEU A 2 -8.24 -2.24 -10.76
CA LEU A 2 -9.05 -2.58 -9.60
C LEU A 2 -10.49 -2.86 -10.04
N ARG A 3 -11.14 -3.87 -9.46
CA ARG A 3 -12.49 -4.30 -9.84
C ARG A 3 -13.38 -4.35 -8.59
N SER A 4 -14.68 -4.26 -8.79
CA SER A 4 -15.65 -4.52 -7.72
C SER A 4 -15.38 -5.90 -7.09
N GLY A 5 -15.37 -5.95 -5.76
CA GLY A 5 -15.07 -7.16 -4.99
C GLY A 5 -13.58 -7.47 -4.78
N ASP A 6 -12.64 -6.78 -5.46
CA ASP A 6 -11.21 -6.88 -5.16
C ASP A 6 -10.94 -6.40 -3.72
N ARG A 7 -10.11 -7.12 -2.99
CA ARG A 7 -9.61 -6.74 -1.66
C ARG A 7 -8.40 -5.81 -1.85
N ALA A 8 -8.57 -4.55 -1.48
CA ALA A 8 -7.54 -3.52 -1.62
C ALA A 8 -6.94 -3.12 -0.27
N LEU A 9 -5.61 -3.19 -0.15
CA LEU A 9 -4.86 -2.66 0.98
C LEU A 9 -4.18 -1.36 0.57
N GLU A 10 -4.39 -0.32 1.34
CA GLU A 10 -3.65 0.94 1.28
C GLU A 10 -2.70 1.07 2.47
N VAL A 11 -1.47 1.48 2.22
CA VAL A 11 -0.49 1.84 3.24
C VAL A 11 -0.20 3.34 3.13
N GLY A 12 -0.60 4.08 4.16
CA GLY A 12 -0.54 5.55 4.21
C GLY A 12 -1.90 6.19 3.93
N THR A 13 -2.84 6.11 4.87
CA THR A 13 -4.18 6.71 4.75
C THR A 13 -4.12 8.22 4.55
N GLY A 14 -3.27 8.90 5.30
CA GLY A 14 -3.08 10.34 5.24
C GLY A 14 -4.39 11.11 5.41
N SER A 15 -4.75 11.93 4.41
CA SER A 15 -6.01 12.68 4.39
C SER A 15 -7.24 11.83 4.09
N GLY A 16 -7.06 10.57 3.66
CA GLY A 16 -8.13 9.68 3.25
C GLY A 16 -8.58 9.82 1.79
N TYR A 17 -7.92 10.67 1.02
CA TYR A 17 -8.31 10.92 -0.37
C TYR A 17 -8.17 9.65 -1.24
N GLN A 18 -7.05 8.95 -1.13
CA GLN A 18 -6.80 7.74 -1.90
C GLN A 18 -7.74 6.61 -1.48
N SER A 19 -7.98 6.43 -0.18
CA SER A 19 -8.94 5.43 0.33
C SER A 19 -10.35 5.69 -0.21
N ALA A 20 -10.80 6.96 -0.22
CA ALA A 20 -12.10 7.34 -0.78
C ALA A 20 -12.18 7.02 -2.28
N TYR A 21 -11.10 7.26 -3.03
CA TYR A 21 -11.04 6.88 -4.44
C TYR A 21 -11.12 5.36 -4.65
N LEU A 22 -10.44 4.57 -3.81
CA LEU A 22 -10.54 3.11 -3.83
C LEU A 22 -11.95 2.62 -3.51
N ALA A 23 -12.64 3.25 -2.55
CA ALA A 23 -14.00 2.90 -2.14
C ALA A 23 -15.04 3.09 -3.25
N ASN A 24 -14.79 3.96 -4.22
CA ASN A 24 -15.62 4.08 -5.42
C ASN A 24 -15.41 2.94 -6.44
N LEU A 25 -14.35 2.15 -6.29
CA LEU A 25 -13.98 1.08 -7.22
C LEU A 25 -14.21 -0.31 -6.66
N THR A 26 -14.19 -0.46 -5.32
CA THR A 26 -14.43 -1.71 -4.61
C THR A 26 -15.06 -1.46 -3.24
N ASP A 27 -15.83 -2.42 -2.78
CA ASP A 27 -16.47 -2.42 -1.46
C ASP A 27 -15.61 -3.00 -0.33
N LYS A 28 -14.30 -3.22 -0.59
CA LYS A 28 -13.37 -3.94 0.31
C LYS A 28 -12.03 -3.22 0.38
N VAL A 29 -11.99 -2.15 1.16
CA VAL A 29 -10.80 -1.30 1.34
C VAL A 29 -10.30 -1.39 2.78
N TRP A 30 -9.03 -1.74 2.95
CA TRP A 30 -8.29 -1.67 4.21
C TRP A 30 -7.21 -0.60 4.09
N SER A 31 -7.11 0.28 5.07
CA SER A 31 -6.16 1.38 5.04
C SER A 31 -5.42 1.52 6.37
N ILE A 32 -4.10 1.61 6.31
CA ILE A 32 -3.21 1.68 7.48
C ILE A 32 -2.56 3.05 7.54
N GLU A 33 -2.58 3.67 8.72
CA GLU A 33 -1.88 4.92 9.00
C GLU A 33 -1.04 4.77 10.27
N ILE A 34 0.23 5.17 10.20
CA ILE A 34 1.15 5.11 11.34
C ILE A 34 1.08 6.36 12.21
N ILE A 35 0.69 7.50 11.65
CA ILE A 35 0.60 8.77 12.36
C ILE A 35 -0.75 8.85 13.05
N LYS A 36 -0.78 8.58 14.35
CA LYS A 36 -2.02 8.49 15.13
C LYS A 36 -2.96 9.69 14.96
N PRO A 37 -2.53 10.96 15.04
CA PRO A 37 -3.42 12.10 14.82
C PRO A 37 -4.06 12.11 13.41
N LEU A 38 -3.36 11.66 12.37
CA LEU A 38 -3.93 11.54 11.02
C LEU A 38 -4.96 10.40 10.96
N ALA A 39 -4.62 9.23 11.48
CA ALA A 39 -5.54 8.10 11.54
C ALA A 39 -6.87 8.45 12.22
N GLU A 40 -6.81 9.09 13.38
CA GLU A 40 -7.98 9.52 14.13
C GLU A 40 -8.78 10.61 13.41
N ARG A 41 -8.10 11.60 12.81
CA ARG A 41 -8.73 12.66 12.04
C ARG A 41 -9.49 12.12 10.85
N THR A 42 -8.85 11.24 10.08
CA THR A 42 -9.44 10.67 8.87
C THR A 42 -10.59 9.74 9.21
N ARG A 43 -10.49 8.96 10.31
CA ARG A 43 -11.60 8.13 10.77
C ARG A 43 -12.82 8.99 11.13
N ARG A 44 -12.64 10.07 11.90
CA ARG A 44 -13.73 11.01 12.24
C ARG A 44 -14.35 11.67 11.00
N LEU A 45 -13.53 11.98 10.00
CA LEU A 45 -14.03 12.49 8.71
C LEU A 45 -14.95 11.47 8.03
N TYR A 46 -14.54 10.20 7.95
CA TYR A 46 -15.38 9.16 7.34
C TYR A 46 -16.67 8.95 8.11
N ASP A 47 -16.64 8.92 9.44
CA ASP A 47 -17.83 8.80 10.27
C ASP A 47 -18.82 9.95 9.99
N SER A 48 -18.34 11.19 9.92
CA SER A 48 -19.16 12.35 9.58
C SER A 48 -19.74 12.29 8.16
N LEU A 49 -18.98 11.76 7.19
CA LEU A 49 -19.48 11.58 5.83
C LEU A 49 -20.57 10.50 5.76
N ILE A 50 -20.38 9.38 6.47
CA ILE A 50 -21.38 8.31 6.58
C ILE A 50 -22.68 8.84 7.21
N GLU A 51 -22.59 9.63 8.28
CA GLU A 51 -23.75 10.28 8.91
C GLU A 51 -24.51 11.22 7.95
N ARG A 52 -23.80 11.79 6.99
CA ARG A 52 -24.37 12.65 5.93
C ARG A 52 -24.90 11.88 4.73
N GLY A 53 -24.85 10.56 4.74
CA GLY A 53 -25.40 9.67 3.71
C GLY A 53 -24.43 9.25 2.60
N TYR A 54 -23.11 9.48 2.77
CA TYR A 54 -22.09 8.99 1.85
C TYR A 54 -21.69 7.55 2.22
N ASP A 55 -22.50 6.59 1.81
CA ASP A 55 -22.40 5.19 2.23
C ASP A 55 -21.16 4.45 1.71
N GLU A 56 -20.53 4.94 0.65
CA GLU A 56 -19.28 4.37 0.11
C GLU A 56 -18.15 4.32 1.14
N TYR A 57 -18.13 5.25 2.09
CA TYR A 57 -17.11 5.27 3.16
C TYR A 57 -17.26 4.11 4.17
N LYS A 58 -18.41 3.42 4.21
CA LYS A 58 -18.61 2.21 5.02
C LYS A 58 -17.73 1.05 4.56
N SER A 59 -17.31 1.06 3.29
CA SER A 59 -16.41 0.05 2.71
C SER A 59 -14.94 0.19 3.15
N ILE A 60 -14.58 1.29 3.85
CA ILE A 60 -13.22 1.58 4.27
C ILE A 60 -13.02 1.18 5.73
N THR A 61 -12.21 0.16 5.96
CA THR A 61 -11.74 -0.23 7.29
C THR A 61 -10.36 0.39 7.54
N THR A 62 -10.23 1.19 8.60
CA THR A 62 -8.96 1.87 8.93
C THR A 62 -8.30 1.29 10.17
N ARG A 63 -6.96 1.34 10.21
CA ARG A 63 -6.17 0.91 11.37
C ARG A 63 -4.98 1.85 11.61
N HIS A 64 -4.76 2.21 12.87
CA HIS A 64 -3.51 2.83 13.30
C HIS A 64 -2.48 1.75 13.56
N ALA A 65 -1.48 1.60 12.68
CA ALA A 65 -0.44 0.59 12.79
C ALA A 65 0.76 0.93 11.87
N ASP A 66 1.86 0.16 12.03
CA ASP A 66 2.99 0.19 11.08
C ASP A 66 2.61 -0.58 9.81
N GLY A 67 2.50 0.15 8.70
CA GLY A 67 2.12 -0.39 7.40
C GLY A 67 3.15 -1.34 6.77
N TYR A 68 4.39 -1.36 7.27
CA TYR A 68 5.42 -2.32 6.83
C TYR A 68 4.97 -3.77 7.01
N ASN A 69 4.26 -4.03 8.09
CA ASN A 69 3.76 -5.36 8.43
C ASN A 69 2.46 -5.71 7.69
N GLY A 70 1.87 -4.76 6.95
CA GLY A 70 0.59 -4.94 6.29
C GLY A 70 -0.55 -5.20 7.30
N TRP A 71 -1.51 -6.03 6.88
CA TRP A 71 -2.65 -6.41 7.71
C TRP A 71 -2.94 -7.92 7.55
N GLU A 72 -2.18 -8.73 8.25
CA GLU A 72 -2.18 -10.19 8.11
C GLU A 72 -3.56 -10.81 8.32
N GLN A 73 -4.32 -10.32 9.33
CA GLN A 73 -5.65 -10.84 9.67
C GLN A 73 -6.67 -10.65 8.54
N GLU A 74 -6.43 -9.69 7.65
CA GLU A 74 -7.30 -9.37 6.52
C GLU A 74 -6.74 -9.87 5.17
N ALA A 75 -5.54 -10.43 5.18
CA ALA A 75 -4.94 -11.01 3.97
C ALA A 75 -5.72 -12.26 3.48
N PRO A 76 -5.60 -12.64 2.21
CA PRO A 76 -4.77 -12.02 1.19
C PRO A 76 -5.50 -10.91 0.39
N PHE A 77 -4.69 -10.00 -0.20
CA PHE A 77 -5.18 -8.85 -0.98
C PHE A 77 -4.99 -9.04 -2.48
N ASP A 78 -5.95 -8.57 -3.27
CA ASP A 78 -5.87 -8.53 -4.74
C ASP A 78 -5.00 -7.37 -5.20
N LYS A 79 -5.10 -6.24 -4.49
CA LYS A 79 -4.38 -5.00 -4.81
C LYS A 79 -3.78 -4.40 -3.54
N VAL A 80 -2.56 -3.92 -3.67
CA VAL A 80 -1.87 -3.17 -2.61
C VAL A 80 -1.41 -1.84 -3.21
N ILE A 81 -1.68 -0.74 -2.52
CA ILE A 81 -1.14 0.57 -2.87
C ILE A 81 -0.37 1.14 -1.68
N VAL A 82 0.85 1.57 -1.93
CA VAL A 82 1.69 2.21 -0.92
C VAL A 82 1.90 3.67 -1.33
N THR A 83 1.55 4.60 -0.44
CA THR A 83 1.55 6.04 -0.72
C THR A 83 2.72 6.78 -0.08
N CYS A 84 3.72 6.06 0.38
CA CYS A 84 4.97 6.57 0.94
C CYS A 84 6.16 5.76 0.40
N ALA A 85 7.31 6.41 0.22
CA ALA A 85 8.48 5.80 -0.41
C ALA A 85 9.35 5.06 0.61
N ILE A 86 9.78 3.88 0.24
CA ILE A 86 10.68 3.03 1.01
C ILE A 86 11.85 2.60 0.15
N ASP A 87 12.94 2.18 0.78
CA ASP A 87 14.15 1.74 0.10
C ASP A 87 14.07 0.32 -0.49
N HIS A 88 13.09 -0.48 -0.11
CA HIS A 88 12.86 -1.83 -0.63
C HIS A 88 11.37 -2.20 -0.57
N ILE A 89 11.00 -3.30 -1.22
CA ILE A 89 9.63 -3.81 -1.15
C ILE A 89 9.48 -4.64 0.13
N PRO A 90 8.57 -4.26 1.08
CA PRO A 90 8.39 -5.00 2.32
C PRO A 90 7.96 -6.46 2.08
N PRO A 91 8.73 -7.46 2.57
CA PRO A 91 8.36 -8.86 2.40
C PRO A 91 6.96 -9.23 2.92
N PRO A 92 6.49 -8.68 4.07
CA PRO A 92 5.14 -8.97 4.54
C PRO A 92 4.04 -8.56 3.55
N LEU A 93 4.21 -7.44 2.84
CA LEU A 93 3.25 -7.00 1.83
C LEU A 93 3.19 -7.97 0.63
N LEU A 94 4.36 -8.48 0.17
CA LEU A 94 4.42 -9.49 -0.88
C LEU A 94 3.75 -10.80 -0.46
N GLN A 95 3.96 -11.23 0.79
CA GLN A 95 3.37 -12.45 1.33
C GLN A 95 1.84 -12.35 1.36
N GLN A 96 1.32 -11.17 1.75
CA GLN A 96 -0.11 -10.90 1.86
C GLN A 96 -0.82 -10.63 0.53
N MET A 97 -0.10 -10.57 -0.59
CA MET A 97 -0.73 -10.51 -1.92
C MET A 97 -1.26 -11.88 -2.34
N LYS A 98 -2.42 -11.90 -2.98
CA LYS A 98 -2.91 -13.08 -3.71
C LYS A 98 -1.98 -13.45 -4.87
N PRO A 99 -1.99 -14.70 -5.34
CA PRO A 99 -1.50 -15.04 -6.68
C PRO A 99 -2.15 -14.12 -7.73
N ASN A 100 -1.34 -13.59 -8.65
CA ASN A 100 -1.72 -12.59 -9.65
C ASN A 100 -2.16 -11.23 -9.07
N GLY A 101 -1.96 -11.03 -7.78
CA GLY A 101 -2.14 -9.73 -7.12
C GLY A 101 -1.14 -8.69 -7.63
N ILE A 102 -1.52 -7.43 -7.52
CA ILE A 102 -0.72 -6.30 -7.98
C ILE A 102 -0.50 -5.34 -6.82
N MET A 103 0.76 -4.92 -6.64
CA MET A 103 1.14 -3.81 -5.75
C MET A 103 1.66 -2.64 -6.58
N VAL A 104 1.32 -1.43 -6.17
CA VAL A 104 1.97 -0.18 -6.62
C VAL A 104 2.68 0.42 -5.43
N ILE A 105 3.97 0.69 -5.57
CA ILE A 105 4.82 1.15 -4.46
C ILE A 105 5.93 2.07 -4.98
N PRO A 106 6.13 3.25 -4.37
CA PRO A 106 7.30 4.08 -4.63
C PRO A 106 8.52 3.49 -3.92
N VAL A 107 9.59 3.24 -4.68
CA VAL A 107 10.83 2.65 -4.16
C VAL A 107 12.02 3.53 -4.53
N GLY A 108 12.92 3.74 -3.59
CA GLY A 108 14.17 4.49 -3.79
C GLY A 108 14.39 5.60 -2.77
N PRO A 109 15.63 6.14 -2.72
CA PRO A 109 15.96 7.21 -1.81
C PRO A 109 15.30 8.54 -2.21
N PRO A 110 15.20 9.51 -1.30
CA PRO A 110 14.69 10.85 -1.62
C PRO A 110 15.35 11.44 -2.87
N GLY A 111 14.55 11.95 -3.81
CA GLY A 111 15.01 12.50 -5.09
C GLY A 111 15.36 11.49 -6.18
N ALA A 112 15.30 10.18 -5.88
CA ALA A 112 15.51 9.11 -6.86
C ALA A 112 14.52 7.96 -6.67
N GLN A 113 13.27 8.28 -6.36
CA GLN A 113 12.20 7.31 -6.19
C GLN A 113 11.57 6.96 -7.54
N HIS A 114 11.21 5.68 -7.69
CA HIS A 114 10.49 5.16 -8.85
C HIS A 114 9.18 4.50 -8.41
N ALA A 115 8.09 4.74 -9.12
CA ALA A 115 6.84 4.07 -8.88
C ALA A 115 6.84 2.70 -9.55
N LEU A 116 6.90 1.65 -8.77
CA LEU A 116 6.94 0.28 -9.27
C LEU A 116 5.55 -0.36 -9.26
N LYS A 117 5.21 -1.02 -10.36
CA LYS A 117 4.18 -2.05 -10.39
C LYS A 117 4.83 -3.39 -10.11
N VAL A 118 4.39 -4.05 -9.06
CA VAL A 118 4.86 -5.37 -8.63
C VAL A 118 3.71 -6.36 -8.82
N THR A 119 3.97 -7.48 -9.49
CA THR A 119 2.97 -8.53 -9.71
C THR A 119 3.49 -9.84 -9.13
N LYS A 120 2.70 -10.48 -8.26
CA LYS A 120 2.95 -11.82 -7.74
C LYS A 120 2.38 -12.83 -8.72
N GLN A 121 3.24 -13.39 -9.57
CA GLN A 121 2.83 -14.35 -10.59
C GLN A 121 2.85 -15.79 -10.04
N GLN A 122 1.85 -16.58 -10.41
CA GLN A 122 1.83 -18.00 -10.14
C GLN A 122 1.81 -18.77 -11.46
N ALA A 123 2.78 -19.63 -11.66
CA ALA A 123 2.84 -20.49 -12.83
C ALA A 123 1.91 -21.72 -12.66
N ALA A 124 1.69 -22.45 -13.76
CA ALA A 124 0.82 -23.63 -13.77
C ALA A 124 1.31 -24.77 -12.84
N ASP A 125 2.61 -24.82 -12.59
CA ASP A 125 3.25 -25.77 -11.65
C ASP A 125 3.16 -25.32 -10.18
N GLY A 126 2.49 -24.18 -9.91
CA GLY A 126 2.34 -23.60 -8.57
C GLY A 126 3.51 -22.74 -8.12
N SER A 127 4.59 -22.63 -8.89
CA SER A 127 5.73 -21.78 -8.54
C SER A 127 5.33 -20.31 -8.53
N ILE A 128 5.93 -19.54 -7.60
CA ILE A 128 5.67 -18.10 -7.44
C ILE A 128 6.89 -17.31 -7.89
N SER A 129 6.65 -16.31 -8.71
CA SER A 129 7.66 -15.32 -9.10
C SER A 129 7.14 -13.90 -8.91
N ILE A 130 8.06 -12.94 -8.77
CA ILE A 130 7.75 -11.53 -8.60
C ILE A 130 8.24 -10.76 -9.82
N ALA A 131 7.30 -10.29 -10.64
CA ALA A 131 7.59 -9.38 -11.74
C ALA A 131 7.53 -7.92 -11.26
N ARG A 132 8.43 -7.08 -11.75
CA ARG A 132 8.51 -5.64 -11.44
C ARG A 132 8.61 -4.85 -12.74
N SER A 133 7.93 -3.73 -12.79
CA SER A 133 8.07 -2.76 -13.87
C SER A 133 7.94 -1.34 -13.33
N ASP A 134 8.76 -0.43 -13.83
CA ASP A 134 8.63 1.00 -13.54
C ASP A 134 7.44 1.56 -14.33
N ILE A 135 6.49 2.17 -13.62
CA ILE A 135 5.25 2.70 -14.21
C ILE A 135 5.55 3.87 -15.16
N TYR A 136 6.56 4.67 -14.85
CA TYR A 136 6.92 5.88 -15.58
C TYR A 136 8.19 5.72 -16.42
N HIS A 137 8.63 4.47 -16.71
CA HIS A 137 9.74 4.16 -17.63
C HIS A 137 11.02 4.96 -17.34
N GLY A 138 11.44 5.01 -16.08
CA GLY A 138 12.61 5.76 -15.61
C GLY A 138 12.29 7.17 -15.10
N GLY A 139 11.04 7.61 -15.20
CA GLY A 139 10.58 8.86 -14.60
C GLY A 139 10.61 8.79 -13.07
N ARG A 140 11.13 9.85 -12.44
CA ARG A 140 11.20 9.93 -10.97
C ARG A 140 9.89 10.44 -10.40
N VAL A 141 9.56 9.95 -9.20
CA VAL A 141 8.44 10.42 -8.40
C VAL A 141 8.95 10.97 -7.07
N SER A 142 8.09 11.69 -6.34
CA SER A 142 8.43 12.22 -5.02
C SER A 142 7.29 11.92 -4.05
N PHE A 143 7.57 11.02 -3.13
CA PHE A 143 6.67 10.65 -2.04
C PHE A 143 7.32 10.94 -0.70
N VAL A 144 6.49 11.14 0.33
CA VAL A 144 6.95 11.22 1.71
C VAL A 144 7.62 9.91 2.14
N PRO A 145 8.63 9.96 3.05
CA PRO A 145 9.29 8.75 3.53
C PRO A 145 8.32 7.80 4.24
N PHE A 146 8.54 6.51 4.05
CA PHE A 146 7.88 5.47 4.82
C PHE A 146 8.37 5.55 6.27
N THR A 147 7.46 5.82 7.20
CA THR A 147 7.76 5.90 8.63
C THR A 147 7.50 4.55 9.29
N ARG A 148 8.37 4.16 10.22
CA ARG A 148 8.23 2.97 11.06
C ARG A 148 8.01 3.38 12.52
N LEU A 149 7.40 2.52 13.32
CA LEU A 149 7.36 2.70 14.77
C LEU A 149 8.79 2.64 15.34
N GLU A 150 9.09 3.49 16.32
CA GLU A 150 10.42 3.55 16.96
C GLU A 150 10.83 2.16 17.47
N GLY A 151 12.05 1.75 17.12
CA GLY A 151 12.62 0.45 17.45
C GLY A 151 12.88 -0.47 16.25
N ASP A 152 12.17 -0.26 15.14
CA ASP A 152 12.33 -1.02 13.91
C ASP A 152 13.16 -0.26 12.86
N LEU A 153 14.30 0.30 13.25
CA LEU A 153 15.29 0.74 12.28
C LEU A 153 15.70 -0.46 11.43
N ILE A 154 15.50 -0.33 10.12
CA ILE A 154 15.90 -1.34 9.13
C ILE A 154 17.41 -1.59 9.28
N LYS A 155 17.77 -2.63 10.04
CA LYS A 155 19.16 -3.12 10.06
C LYS A 155 19.39 -3.79 8.72
N GLY A 156 20.23 -3.16 7.88
CA GLY A 156 20.60 -3.69 6.58
C GLY A 156 19.79 -3.08 5.43
N ALA A 157 19.67 -1.75 5.37
CA ALA A 157 19.28 -1.09 4.14
C ALA A 157 20.23 -1.55 3.01
N PRO A 158 19.69 -2.07 1.88
CA PRO A 158 20.52 -2.45 0.74
C PRO A 158 21.31 -1.23 0.27
N SER A 159 22.52 -1.45 -0.20
CA SER A 159 23.34 -0.38 -0.76
C SER A 159 22.69 0.19 -2.04
N ALA A 160 23.08 1.39 -2.45
CA ALA A 160 22.57 2.01 -3.70
C ALA A 160 22.78 1.13 -4.95
N SER A 161 23.67 0.13 -4.89
CA SER A 161 23.91 -0.86 -5.95
C SER A 161 22.80 -1.91 -6.09
N ASP A 162 21.99 -2.11 -5.05
CA ASP A 162 20.94 -3.13 -5.01
C ASP A 162 19.63 -2.66 -5.68
N TRP A 163 19.58 -1.39 -6.14
CA TRP A 163 18.44 -0.75 -6.80
C TRP A 163 18.37 -0.96 -8.31
N ARG A 164 19.23 -1.78 -8.89
CA ARG A 164 19.20 -2.04 -10.33
C ARG A 164 17.90 -2.76 -10.68
N LEU A 165 17.08 -2.07 -11.46
CA LEU A 165 15.89 -2.57 -12.15
C LEU A 165 16.27 -3.60 -13.22
#